data_c1ccae08f67fb9caff5e9e830dca0a7e
#
_entry.id   c1ccae08f67fb9caff5e9e830dca0a7e
#
_cell.length_a   1.000
_cell.length_b   1.000
_cell.length_c   1.000
_cell.angle_alpha   90.00
_cell.angle_beta   90.00
_cell.angle_gamma   90.00
#
_symmetry.space_group_name_H-M   'P 1'
#
loop_
_entity.id
_entity.type
_entity.pdbx_description
1 polymer ?
#
loop_
_entity_poly.entity_id
_entity_poly.type
_entity_poly.pdbx_seq_one_letter_code
_entity_poly.pdbx_strand_id
1 'polypeptide(L)'
;SEGRTIKNTIVGGLICGIAGTYCSFIILGNYGLHLQAHGIFDAASALKETDASQVILQILNTLPYAKIVLGVLIITMIAFYSSTFDAITLVIASYSQKNLEKHSEPKKGLRAFWAVVFVMLPAALILVGTNLNQLQSLSIIAAFPLGIIIILIVISLFKELKHNGEYRQPYQQ
;
A
#
# COMPACT_ATOMS: atom_id res chain seq x y z
N SER A 1 12.12 -14.19 5.49
CA SER A 1 11.32 -15.00 6.43
C SER A 1 11.98 -16.32 6.80
N GLU A 2 13.15 -16.66 6.26
CA GLU A 2 13.91 -17.86 6.62
C GLU A 2 14.23 -17.84 8.12
N GLY A 3 13.95 -18.94 8.81
CA GLY A 3 14.17 -19.08 10.25
C GLY A 3 13.12 -18.47 11.17
N ARG A 4 12.06 -17.88 10.65
CA ARG A 4 10.94 -17.34 11.46
C ARG A 4 9.72 -18.25 11.39
N THR A 5 9.02 -18.39 12.52
CA THR A 5 7.75 -19.12 12.54
C THR A 5 6.68 -18.30 11.81
N ILE A 6 5.73 -18.99 11.16
CA ILE A 6 4.59 -18.35 10.48
C ILE A 6 3.85 -17.39 11.42
N LYS A 7 3.68 -17.79 12.69
CA LYS A 7 3.06 -16.95 13.71
C LYS A 7 3.82 -15.62 13.91
N ASN A 8 5.14 -15.66 14.03
CA ASN A 8 5.96 -14.46 14.23
C ASN A 8 5.92 -13.53 13.01
N THR A 9 5.86 -14.09 11.80
CA THR A 9 5.77 -13.31 10.58
C THR A 9 4.42 -12.61 10.46
N ILE A 10 3.32 -13.32 10.73
CA ILE A 10 1.96 -12.75 10.69
C ILE A 10 1.78 -11.68 11.76
N VAL A 11 2.12 -12.01 13.02
CA VAL A 11 1.95 -11.08 14.15
C VAL A 11 2.85 -9.86 13.99
N GLY A 12 4.11 -10.06 13.59
CA GLY A 12 5.05 -8.95 13.33
C GLY A 12 4.57 -8.03 12.23
N GLY A 13 4.13 -8.58 11.09
CA GLY A 13 3.57 -7.81 9.99
C GLY A 13 2.31 -7.02 10.39
N LEU A 14 1.41 -7.66 11.13
CA LEU A 14 0.19 -7.02 11.64
C LEU A 14 0.49 -5.87 12.61
N ILE A 15 1.36 -6.11 13.60
CA ILE A 15 1.72 -5.08 14.59
C ILE A 15 2.43 -3.90 13.91
N CYS A 16 3.41 -4.15 13.04
CA CYS A 16 4.12 -3.08 12.33
C CYS A 16 3.18 -2.30 11.42
N GLY A 17 2.27 -2.97 10.70
CA GLY A 17 1.30 -2.32 9.82
C GLY A 17 0.32 -1.45 10.60
N ILE A 18 -0.25 -1.98 11.69
CA ILE A 18 -1.16 -1.24 12.57
C ILE A 18 -0.43 -0.04 13.20
N ALA A 19 0.75 -0.26 13.78
CA ALA A 19 1.52 0.80 14.42
C ALA A 19 1.86 1.93 13.44
N GLY A 20 2.34 1.62 12.23
CA GLY A 20 2.63 2.61 11.21
C GLY A 20 1.40 3.43 10.79
N THR A 21 0.27 2.75 10.59
CA THR A 21 -1.00 3.40 10.25
C THR A 21 -1.48 4.32 11.37
N TYR A 22 -1.52 3.83 12.60
CA TYR A 22 -1.94 4.64 13.75
C TYR A 22 -1.01 5.84 13.98
N CYS A 23 0.31 5.68 13.90
CA CYS A 23 1.25 6.80 14.01
C CYS A 23 0.97 7.88 12.96
N SER A 24 0.75 7.48 11.71
CA SER A 24 0.43 8.44 10.65
C SER A 24 -0.87 9.19 10.91
N PHE A 25 -1.94 8.47 11.26
CA PHE A 25 -3.24 9.11 11.55
C PHE A 25 -3.20 9.98 12.81
N ILE A 26 -2.52 9.56 13.86
CA ILE A 26 -2.42 10.34 15.10
C ILE A 26 -1.64 11.63 14.86
N ILE A 27 -0.50 11.56 14.18
CA ILE A 27 0.36 12.74 13.98
C ILE A 27 -0.26 13.71 12.97
N LEU A 28 -0.56 13.23 11.77
CA LEU A 28 -1.05 14.09 10.69
C LEU A 28 -2.51 14.49 10.89
N GLY A 29 -3.34 13.59 11.40
CA GLY A 29 -4.75 13.86 11.67
C GLY A 29 -4.93 14.88 12.79
N ASN A 30 -4.21 14.73 13.91
CA ASN A 30 -4.29 15.71 15.00
C ASN A 30 -3.72 17.07 14.61
N TYR A 31 -2.68 17.10 13.78
CA TYR A 31 -2.16 18.36 13.26
C TYR A 31 -3.21 19.08 12.39
N GLY A 32 -3.87 18.38 11.47
CA GLY A 32 -4.96 18.94 10.67
C GLY A 32 -6.14 19.44 11.52
N LEU A 33 -6.54 18.65 12.53
CA LEU A 33 -7.59 19.07 13.47
C LEU A 33 -7.19 20.29 14.31
N HIS A 34 -5.92 20.38 14.73
CA HIS A 34 -5.40 21.53 15.45
C HIS A 34 -5.51 22.81 14.60
N LEU A 35 -5.12 22.76 13.34
CA LEU A 35 -5.24 23.90 12.42
C LEU A 35 -6.69 24.35 12.24
N GLN A 36 -7.62 23.39 12.10
CA GLN A 36 -9.05 23.66 12.00
C GLN A 36 -9.60 24.28 13.27
N ALA A 37 -9.28 23.72 14.44
CA ALA A 37 -9.79 24.16 15.74
C ALA A 37 -9.33 25.57 16.12
N HIS A 38 -8.12 25.96 15.71
CA HIS A 38 -7.56 27.28 15.98
C HIS A 38 -7.84 28.31 14.87
N GLY A 39 -8.61 27.94 13.85
CA GLY A 39 -8.95 28.83 12.74
C GLY A 39 -7.76 29.26 11.87
N ILE A 40 -6.63 28.51 11.96
CA ILE A 40 -5.43 28.79 11.16
C ILE A 40 -5.65 28.37 9.70
N PHE A 41 -6.35 27.25 9.50
CA PHE A 41 -6.70 26.73 8.20
C PHE A 41 -8.03 25.96 8.27
N ASP A 42 -9.01 26.36 7.44
CA ASP A 42 -10.31 25.68 7.35
C ASP A 42 -10.24 24.51 6.35
N ALA A 43 -9.80 23.37 6.85
CA ALA A 43 -9.68 22.14 6.06
C ALA A 43 -11.05 21.63 5.55
N ALA A 44 -12.12 21.85 6.33
CA ALA A 44 -13.45 21.38 5.97
C ALA A 44 -14.03 22.14 4.78
N SER A 45 -13.84 23.45 4.71
CA SER A 45 -14.25 24.26 3.56
C SER A 45 -13.37 24.02 2.35
N ALA A 46 -12.04 23.90 2.55
CA ALA A 46 -11.11 23.61 1.48
C ALA A 46 -11.40 22.27 0.79
N LEU A 47 -11.81 21.23 1.54
CA LEU A 47 -12.20 19.93 0.98
C LEU A 47 -13.46 19.97 0.11
N LYS A 48 -14.32 20.98 0.27
CA LYS A 48 -15.49 21.15 -0.59
C LYS A 48 -15.17 21.86 -1.90
N GLU A 49 -14.14 22.68 -1.90
CA GLU A 49 -13.76 23.52 -3.03
C GLU A 49 -12.63 22.92 -3.87
N THR A 50 -11.78 22.10 -3.26
CA THR A 50 -10.59 21.54 -3.91
C THR A 50 -10.43 20.06 -3.63
N ASP A 51 -9.54 19.40 -4.39
CA ASP A 51 -9.20 18.00 -4.18
C ASP A 51 -8.43 17.79 -2.87
N ALA A 52 -8.64 16.64 -2.21
CA ALA A 52 -7.97 16.25 -0.98
C ALA A 52 -6.44 16.38 -1.04
N SER A 53 -5.84 16.12 -2.20
CA SER A 53 -4.39 16.29 -2.42
C SER A 53 -3.93 17.73 -2.25
N GLN A 54 -4.72 18.69 -2.75
CA GLN A 54 -4.41 20.10 -2.61
C GLN A 54 -4.55 20.58 -1.16
N VAL A 55 -5.58 20.08 -0.46
CA VAL A 55 -5.76 20.37 0.97
C VAL A 55 -4.59 19.87 1.80
N ILE A 56 -4.08 18.66 1.52
CA ILE A 56 -2.90 18.11 2.18
C ILE A 56 -1.67 19.00 1.93
N LEU A 57 -1.46 19.44 0.69
CA LEU A 57 -0.36 20.36 0.37
C LEU A 57 -0.49 21.70 1.10
N GLN A 58 -1.69 22.25 1.20
CA GLN A 58 -1.95 23.49 1.94
C GLN A 58 -1.66 23.33 3.44
N ILE A 59 -2.10 22.20 4.05
CA ILE A 59 -1.78 21.87 5.44
C ILE A 59 -0.26 21.73 5.64
N LEU A 60 0.44 21.07 4.75
CA LEU A 60 1.89 20.92 4.85
C LEU A 60 2.63 22.24 4.67
N ASN A 61 2.08 23.16 3.90
CA ASN A 61 2.64 24.50 3.75
C ASN A 61 2.54 25.38 5.01
N THR A 62 1.69 25.02 5.98
CA THR A 62 1.63 25.70 7.29
C THR A 62 2.76 25.30 8.22
N LEU A 63 3.51 24.22 7.91
CA LEU A 63 4.61 23.77 8.73
C LEU A 63 5.83 24.69 8.61
N PRO A 64 6.58 24.88 9.71
CA PRO A 64 7.89 25.52 9.62
C PRO A 64 8.80 24.69 8.68
N TYR A 65 9.50 25.37 7.78
CA TYR A 65 10.34 24.70 6.75
C TYR A 65 9.55 23.85 5.74
N ALA A 66 8.36 24.29 5.33
CA ALA A 66 7.46 23.58 4.41
C ALA A 66 8.17 23.02 3.16
N LYS A 67 9.11 23.77 2.56
CA LYS A 67 9.88 23.32 1.39
C LYS A 67 10.73 22.07 1.66
N ILE A 68 11.33 21.97 2.86
CA ILE A 68 12.13 20.81 3.26
C ILE A 68 11.20 19.62 3.50
N VAL A 69 10.09 19.85 4.20
CA VAL A 69 9.06 18.82 4.48
C VAL A 69 8.50 18.26 3.17
N LEU A 70 8.16 19.12 2.21
CA LEU A 70 7.69 18.69 0.89
C LEU A 70 8.76 17.90 0.12
N GLY A 71 10.03 18.31 0.19
CA GLY A 71 11.12 17.57 -0.41
C GLY A 71 11.28 16.17 0.18
N VAL A 72 11.26 16.04 1.50
CA VAL A 72 11.31 14.76 2.20
C VAL A 72 10.09 13.90 1.85
N LEU A 73 8.90 14.50 1.79
CA LEU A 73 7.67 13.81 1.41
C LEU A 73 7.79 13.21 -0.01
N ILE A 74 8.26 13.96 -0.98
CA ILE A 74 8.43 13.51 -2.36
C ILE A 74 9.39 12.31 -2.41
N ILE A 75 10.55 12.41 -1.74
CA ILE A 75 11.54 11.33 -1.70
C ILE A 75 10.93 10.08 -1.05
N THR A 76 10.22 10.25 0.05
CA THR A 76 9.55 9.14 0.76
C THR A 76 8.48 8.49 -0.13
N MET A 77 7.68 9.28 -0.83
CA MET A 77 6.67 8.78 -1.77
C MET A 77 7.31 7.97 -2.90
N ILE A 78 8.38 8.48 -3.52
CA ILE A 78 9.11 7.77 -4.59
C ILE A 78 9.63 6.42 -4.07
N ALA A 79 10.27 6.41 -2.91
CA ALA A 79 10.81 5.19 -2.31
C ALA A 79 9.69 4.17 -1.99
N PHE A 80 8.59 4.63 -1.42
CA PHE A 80 7.44 3.79 -1.06
C PHE A 80 6.78 3.18 -2.30
N TYR A 81 6.48 4.01 -3.31
CA TYR A 81 5.88 3.53 -4.56
C TYR A 81 6.80 2.58 -5.31
N SER A 82 8.11 2.90 -5.40
CA SER A 82 9.09 2.04 -6.04
C SER A 82 9.13 0.65 -5.39
N SER A 83 9.18 0.57 -4.07
CA SER A 83 9.15 -0.68 -3.33
C SER A 83 7.85 -1.48 -3.54
N THR A 84 6.71 -0.80 -3.53
CA THR A 84 5.40 -1.43 -3.72
C THR A 84 5.25 -1.98 -5.14
N PHE A 85 5.59 -1.19 -6.15
CA PHE A 85 5.51 -1.63 -7.56
C PHE A 85 6.48 -2.76 -7.85
N ASP A 86 7.67 -2.75 -7.26
CA ASP A 86 8.64 -3.83 -7.41
C ASP A 86 8.07 -5.16 -6.87
N ALA A 87 7.48 -5.15 -5.69
CA ALA A 87 6.84 -6.31 -5.09
C ALA A 87 5.67 -6.84 -5.95
N ILE A 88 4.78 -5.94 -6.41
CA ILE A 88 3.62 -6.33 -7.23
C ILE A 88 4.08 -6.90 -8.58
N THR A 89 5.04 -6.26 -9.25
CA THR A 89 5.57 -6.75 -10.54
C THR A 89 6.23 -8.10 -10.41
N LEU A 90 6.96 -8.34 -9.31
CA LEU A 90 7.56 -9.63 -9.01
C LEU A 90 6.49 -10.73 -8.89
N VAL A 91 5.44 -10.48 -8.11
CA VAL A 91 4.35 -11.43 -7.89
C VAL A 91 3.63 -11.75 -9.21
N ILE A 92 3.21 -10.74 -9.97
CA ILE A 92 2.48 -10.95 -11.22
C ILE A 92 3.35 -11.61 -12.28
N ALA A 93 4.62 -11.22 -12.40
CA ALA A 93 5.56 -11.89 -13.31
C ALA A 93 5.74 -13.36 -12.95
N SER A 94 5.80 -13.69 -11.66
CA SER A 94 5.89 -15.07 -11.18
C SER A 94 4.66 -15.89 -11.59
N TYR A 95 3.45 -15.36 -11.40
CA TYR A 95 2.22 -16.03 -11.80
C TYR A 95 2.01 -16.09 -13.32
N SER A 96 2.59 -15.18 -14.07
CA SER A 96 2.52 -15.17 -15.53
C SER A 96 3.46 -16.18 -16.19
N GLN A 97 4.38 -16.78 -15.44
CA GLN A 97 5.34 -17.75 -15.95
C GLN A 97 4.87 -19.19 -15.68
N LYS A 98 4.69 -19.98 -16.73
CA LYS A 98 4.09 -21.33 -16.68
C LYS A 98 4.96 -22.37 -15.91
N ASN A 99 6.29 -22.24 -15.94
CA ASN A 99 7.24 -23.17 -15.29
C ASN A 99 8.25 -22.37 -14.48
N LEU A 100 7.84 -21.94 -13.28
CA LEU A 100 8.75 -21.34 -12.32
C LEU A 100 9.18 -22.43 -11.34
N GLU A 101 10.48 -22.73 -11.28
CA GLU A 101 11.02 -23.63 -10.26
C GLU A 101 10.88 -23.00 -8.87
N LYS A 102 10.61 -23.83 -7.86
CA LYS A 102 10.59 -23.37 -6.47
C LYS A 102 11.93 -22.68 -6.16
N HIS A 103 11.92 -21.43 -5.80
CA HIS A 103 13.07 -20.54 -5.51
C HIS A 103 13.75 -19.88 -6.71
N SER A 104 13.21 -19.94 -7.93
CA SER A 104 13.71 -19.16 -9.06
C SER A 104 12.96 -17.84 -9.19
N GLU A 105 13.68 -16.77 -9.58
CA GLU A 105 13.08 -15.51 -9.92
C GLU A 105 12.46 -15.53 -11.33
N PRO A 106 11.35 -14.81 -11.58
CA PRO A 106 10.77 -14.71 -12.91
C PRO A 106 11.73 -14.03 -13.89
N LYS A 107 11.58 -14.33 -15.17
CA LYS A 107 12.42 -13.72 -16.22
C LYS A 107 12.38 -12.18 -16.13
N LYS A 108 13.56 -11.56 -16.15
CA LYS A 108 13.72 -10.10 -16.06
C LYS A 108 12.89 -9.33 -17.09
N GLY A 109 12.76 -9.87 -18.32
CA GLY A 109 11.94 -9.27 -19.37
C GLY A 109 10.45 -9.24 -19.04
N LEU A 110 9.93 -10.30 -18.41
CA LEU A 110 8.53 -10.38 -18.00
C LEU A 110 8.24 -9.41 -16.85
N ARG A 111 9.18 -9.30 -15.90
CA ARG A 111 9.10 -8.31 -14.81
C ARG A 111 9.13 -6.88 -15.35
N ALA A 112 10.03 -6.58 -16.30
CA ALA A 112 10.09 -5.26 -16.95
C ALA A 112 8.81 -4.93 -17.73
N PHE A 113 8.24 -5.90 -18.45
CA PHE A 113 6.97 -5.74 -19.14
C PHE A 113 5.84 -5.31 -18.18
N TRP A 114 5.67 -6.03 -17.07
CA TRP A 114 4.66 -5.69 -16.07
C TRP A 114 4.95 -4.36 -15.38
N ALA A 115 6.21 -4.00 -15.13
CA ALA A 115 6.57 -2.70 -14.59
C ALA A 115 6.13 -1.56 -15.53
N VAL A 116 6.35 -1.70 -16.84
CA VAL A 116 5.90 -0.71 -17.83
C VAL A 116 4.37 -0.60 -17.84
N VAL A 117 3.65 -1.73 -17.84
CA VAL A 117 2.18 -1.74 -17.80
C VAL A 117 1.66 -1.00 -16.57
N PHE A 118 2.24 -1.23 -15.38
CA PHE A 118 1.84 -0.57 -14.14
C PHE A 118 2.13 0.92 -14.11
N VAL A 119 3.13 1.39 -14.84
CA VAL A 119 3.41 2.83 -14.97
C VAL A 119 2.50 3.47 -16.00
N MET A 120 2.28 2.80 -17.14
CA MET A 120 1.46 3.34 -18.23
C MET A 120 -0.02 3.45 -17.87
N LEU A 121 -0.56 2.53 -17.06
CA LEU A 121 -1.97 2.52 -16.73
C LEU A 121 -2.38 3.76 -15.89
N PRO A 122 -1.74 4.11 -14.76
CA PRO A 122 -2.02 5.33 -14.03
C PRO A 122 -1.75 6.59 -14.86
N ALA A 123 -0.68 6.60 -15.65
CA ALA A 123 -0.35 7.74 -16.52
C ALA A 123 -1.47 7.98 -17.56
N ALA A 124 -1.98 6.93 -18.18
CA ALA A 124 -3.11 7.03 -19.11
C ALA A 124 -4.38 7.56 -18.43
N LEU A 125 -4.68 7.11 -17.21
CA LEU A 125 -5.83 7.58 -16.44
C LEU A 125 -5.72 9.08 -16.10
N ILE A 126 -4.54 9.56 -15.74
CA ILE A 126 -4.28 10.98 -15.49
C ILE A 126 -4.48 11.80 -16.79
N LEU A 127 -3.99 11.31 -17.93
CA LEU A 127 -4.15 11.98 -19.23
C LEU A 127 -5.61 12.10 -19.68
N VAL A 128 -6.45 11.12 -19.31
CA VAL A 128 -7.90 11.15 -19.57
C VAL A 128 -8.64 12.13 -18.63
N GLY A 129 -7.94 12.71 -17.65
CA GLY A 129 -8.54 13.62 -16.70
C GLY A 129 -9.35 12.94 -15.58
N THR A 130 -9.01 11.69 -15.28
CA THR A 130 -9.66 10.96 -14.19
C THR A 130 -9.31 11.57 -12.85
N ASN A 131 -10.31 11.93 -12.06
CA ASN A 131 -10.12 12.47 -10.71
C ASN A 131 -9.80 11.36 -9.71
N LEU A 132 -9.06 11.68 -8.64
CA LEU A 132 -8.74 10.75 -7.55
C LEU A 132 -9.98 10.06 -6.96
N ASN A 133 -11.09 10.77 -6.86
CA ASN A 133 -12.36 10.24 -6.37
C ASN A 133 -12.91 9.10 -7.25
N GLN A 134 -12.73 9.19 -8.57
CA GLN A 134 -13.14 8.14 -9.50
C GLN A 134 -12.26 6.89 -9.37
N LEU A 135 -10.95 7.07 -9.18
CA LEU A 135 -10.02 5.96 -8.91
C LEU A 135 -10.33 5.26 -7.58
N GLN A 136 -10.66 6.04 -6.54
CA GLN A 136 -11.11 5.49 -5.26
C GLN A 136 -12.40 4.69 -5.41
N SER A 137 -13.38 5.20 -6.13
CA SER A 137 -14.64 4.51 -6.38
C SER A 137 -14.44 3.19 -7.11
N LEU A 138 -13.56 3.15 -8.12
CA LEU A 138 -13.20 1.92 -8.82
C LEU A 138 -12.53 0.92 -7.88
N SER A 139 -11.64 1.37 -7.01
CA SER A 139 -10.97 0.54 -6.01
C SER A 139 -11.97 -0.06 -5.01
N ILE A 140 -12.97 0.70 -4.57
CA ILE A 140 -14.03 0.23 -3.65
C ILE A 140 -14.87 -0.85 -4.31
N ILE A 141 -15.24 -0.67 -5.58
CA ILE A 141 -16.01 -1.68 -6.33
C ILE A 141 -15.19 -2.98 -6.46
N ALA A 142 -13.90 -2.89 -6.75
CA ALA A 142 -13.02 -4.03 -6.86
C ALA A 142 -12.74 -4.71 -5.50
N ALA A 143 -12.79 -3.97 -4.41
CA ALA A 143 -12.53 -4.49 -3.07
C ALA A 143 -13.56 -5.53 -2.62
N PHE A 144 -14.82 -5.40 -3.06
CA PHE A 144 -15.88 -6.34 -2.67
C PHE A 144 -15.60 -7.80 -3.10
N PRO A 145 -15.39 -8.11 -4.39
CA PRO A 145 -15.06 -9.48 -4.80
C PRO A 145 -13.71 -9.95 -4.24
N LEU A 146 -12.72 -9.05 -4.14
CA LEU A 146 -11.43 -9.38 -3.54
C LEU A 146 -11.55 -9.75 -2.05
N GLY A 147 -12.41 -9.06 -1.31
CA GLY A 147 -12.69 -9.39 0.09
C GLY A 147 -13.20 -10.82 0.26
N ILE A 148 -14.10 -11.27 -0.60
CA ILE A 148 -14.61 -12.65 -0.59
C ILE A 148 -13.45 -13.64 -0.86
N ILE A 149 -12.62 -13.36 -1.85
CA ILE A 149 -11.47 -14.23 -2.18
C ILE A 149 -10.49 -14.31 -0.98
N ILE A 150 -10.19 -13.19 -0.32
CA ILE A 150 -9.32 -13.16 0.85
C ILE A 150 -9.89 -14.01 1.98
N ILE A 151 -11.19 -13.92 2.25
CA ILE A 151 -11.85 -14.74 3.28
C ILE A 151 -11.71 -16.23 2.94
N LEU A 152 -11.92 -16.61 1.68
CA LEU A 152 -11.76 -18.00 1.25
C LEU A 152 -10.32 -18.50 1.41
N ILE A 153 -9.33 -17.66 1.08
CA ILE A 153 -7.90 -17.96 1.28
C ILE A 153 -7.60 -18.17 2.77
N VAL A 154 -8.11 -17.30 3.64
CA VAL A 154 -7.92 -17.42 5.10
C VAL A 154 -8.54 -18.70 5.62
N ILE A 155 -9.76 -19.05 5.20
CA ILE A 155 -10.42 -20.31 5.60
C ILE A 155 -9.61 -21.52 5.12
N SER A 156 -9.13 -21.49 3.87
CA SER A 156 -8.29 -22.55 3.29
C SER A 156 -6.99 -22.70 4.08
N LEU A 157 -6.33 -21.60 4.44
CA LEU A 157 -5.12 -21.62 5.25
C LEU A 157 -5.36 -22.24 6.63
N PHE A 158 -6.43 -21.87 7.32
CA PHE A 158 -6.77 -22.46 8.62
C PHE A 158 -7.07 -23.95 8.52
N LYS A 159 -7.74 -24.38 7.44
CA LYS A 159 -8.02 -25.80 7.19
C LYS A 159 -6.72 -26.58 6.96
N GLU A 160 -5.80 -26.04 6.19
CA GLU A 160 -4.50 -26.64 5.91
C GLU A 160 -3.62 -26.73 7.16
N LEU A 161 -3.55 -25.65 7.95
CA LEU A 161 -2.83 -25.64 9.23
C LEU A 161 -3.39 -26.65 10.25
N LYS A 162 -4.70 -26.91 10.20
CA LYS A 162 -5.32 -27.92 11.07
C LYS A 162 -5.08 -29.35 10.60
N HIS A 163 -4.98 -29.56 9.28
CA HIS A 163 -4.81 -30.88 8.69
C HIS A 163 -3.34 -31.33 8.68
N ASN A 164 -2.43 -30.43 8.40
CA ASN A 164 -0.99 -30.67 8.35
C ASN A 164 -0.35 -30.23 9.67
N GLY A 165 -0.27 -31.13 10.65
CA GLY A 165 0.43 -30.87 11.93
C GLY A 165 1.93 -30.55 11.80
N GLU A 166 2.48 -30.63 10.60
CA GLU A 166 3.88 -30.37 10.24
C GLU A 166 4.34 -28.92 10.47
N TYR A 167 3.43 -27.94 10.48
CA TYR A 167 3.78 -26.54 10.69
C TYR A 167 4.08 -26.17 12.15
N ARG A 168 4.01 -27.14 13.07
CA ARG A 168 4.38 -26.93 14.48
C ARG A 168 5.87 -27.16 14.77
N GLN A 169 6.61 -27.74 13.84
CA GLN A 169 8.05 -27.92 14.04
C GLN A 169 8.80 -26.71 13.49
N PRO A 170 9.69 -26.07 14.28
CA PRO A 170 10.63 -25.12 13.73
C PRO A 170 11.49 -25.87 12.72
N TYR A 171 11.72 -25.29 11.55
CA TYR A 171 12.66 -25.81 10.58
C TYR A 171 13.99 -26.09 11.29
N GLN A 172 14.24 -27.35 11.59
CA GLN A 172 15.58 -27.82 11.94
C GLN A 172 16.33 -28.00 10.62
N GLN A 173 17.16 -27.06 10.31
CA GLN A 173 18.40 -27.24 9.57
C GLN A 173 19.47 -26.40 10.24
#